data_48ccf0698980da3e15f476bf542fb15a
#
_entry.id   48ccf0698980da3e15f476bf542fb15a
#
_cell.length_a   1.000
_cell.length_b   1.000
_cell.length_c   1.000
_cell.angle_alpha   90.00
_cell.angle_beta   90.00
_cell.angle_gamma   90.00
#
_symmetry.space_group_name_H-M   'P 1'
#
loop_
_entity.id
_entity.type
_entity.pdbx_description
1 polymer ?
#
loop_
_entity_poly.entity_id
_entity_poly.type
_entity_poly.pdbx_seq_one_letter_code
_entity_poly.pdbx_strand_id
1 'polypeptide(L)'
;MAKFKIKRCSETDFTESMLPHNRIEMFFDCFKLRLREFLNLGVIILLSMLPILTICVIRDNLIADAIYNTKNIESAGYILLLADAICIPMYLLPAVAFSGAFRVIKNIAWGDFVFFYSDFKDGIRLNFKIFSVTFLLIGTGIFFVDFTMLQSGAEILKGIPLGLSVLLFMPIAILVIVQGTIYNLSFFGALKNALYLFSRGVIPSVVASVVTLAPALFLIISDTVVKHICLSLYFVIALPYVCLGLFLVGCAILDKHYNSIYHPEIVGKGIAAKIEEVSGDD
;
A
#
# COMPACT_ATOMS: atom_id res chain seq x y z
N MET A 1 16.26 -43.80 -2.67
CA MET A 1 15.44 -42.96 -1.78
C MET A 1 16.36 -42.23 -0.81
N ALA A 2 16.59 -40.95 -1.00
CA ALA A 2 17.43 -40.14 -0.12
C ALA A 2 16.65 -39.86 1.19
N LYS A 3 17.14 -40.37 2.32
CA LYS A 3 16.61 -40.06 3.64
C LYS A 3 16.95 -38.60 3.98
N PHE A 4 15.97 -37.72 3.86
CA PHE A 4 16.09 -36.38 4.42
C PHE A 4 16.22 -36.51 5.96
N LYS A 5 17.43 -36.28 6.48
CA LYS A 5 17.63 -36.07 7.93
C LYS A 5 17.08 -34.70 8.27
N ILE A 6 15.89 -34.66 8.85
CA ILE A 6 15.36 -33.44 9.51
C ILE A 6 16.29 -33.22 10.71
N LYS A 7 17.16 -32.19 10.61
CA LYS A 7 17.92 -31.70 11.75
C LYS A 7 16.89 -31.19 12.77
N ARG A 8 16.74 -31.84 13.92
CA ARG A 8 15.94 -31.29 15.03
C ARG A 8 16.60 -29.98 15.43
N CYS A 9 15.89 -28.87 15.30
CA CYS A 9 16.30 -27.61 15.88
C CYS A 9 16.46 -27.83 17.38
N SER A 10 17.60 -27.44 17.94
CA SER A 10 17.81 -27.46 19.39
C SER A 10 16.95 -26.37 20.01
N GLU A 11 16.45 -26.57 21.24
CA GLU A 11 15.64 -25.59 21.98
C GLU A 11 16.34 -24.23 22.18
N THR A 12 17.63 -24.15 21.88
CA THR A 12 18.45 -22.93 21.94
C THR A 12 18.40 -22.05 20.69
N ASP A 13 17.68 -22.47 19.63
CA ASP A 13 17.71 -21.77 18.34
C ASP A 13 16.77 -20.53 18.26
N PHE A 14 15.96 -20.26 19.29
CA PHE A 14 15.10 -19.07 19.38
C PHE A 14 15.21 -18.42 20.76
N THR A 15 16.09 -17.46 20.88
CA THR A 15 16.11 -16.56 22.04
C THR A 15 15.28 -15.31 21.72
N GLU A 16 14.55 -14.77 22.72
CA GLU A 16 13.77 -13.51 22.57
C GLU A 16 14.64 -12.34 22.06
N SER A 17 15.95 -12.40 22.32
CA SER A 17 16.92 -11.44 21.79
C SER A 17 17.10 -11.46 20.27
N MET A 18 16.55 -12.45 19.55
CA MET A 18 16.58 -12.53 18.10
C MET A 18 15.35 -11.85 17.44
N LEU A 19 14.35 -11.47 18.22
CA LEU A 19 13.21 -10.74 17.70
C LEU A 19 13.58 -9.26 17.46
N PRO A 20 13.05 -8.63 16.41
CA PRO A 20 13.30 -7.22 16.15
C PRO A 20 12.80 -6.35 17.32
N HIS A 21 13.64 -5.41 17.77
CA HIS A 21 13.30 -4.52 18.88
C HIS A 21 12.42 -3.35 18.47
N ASN A 22 12.34 -3.07 17.18
CA ASN A 22 11.51 -1.97 16.65
C ASN A 22 10.98 -2.27 15.25
N ARG A 23 10.02 -1.45 14.80
CA ARG A 23 9.37 -1.60 13.49
C ARG A 23 10.35 -1.45 12.31
N ILE A 24 11.44 -0.71 12.48
CA ILE A 24 12.44 -0.50 11.43
C ILE A 24 13.29 -1.77 11.27
N GLU A 25 13.77 -2.35 12.37
CA GLU A 25 14.47 -3.64 12.34
C GLU A 25 13.62 -4.72 11.72
N MET A 26 12.32 -4.80 12.12
CA MET A 26 11.35 -5.72 11.52
C MET A 26 11.24 -5.55 10.00
N PHE A 27 11.23 -4.31 9.50
CA PHE A 27 11.22 -4.06 8.06
C PHE A 27 12.43 -4.69 7.36
N PHE A 28 13.64 -4.48 7.91
CA PHE A 28 14.88 -5.04 7.34
C PHE A 28 14.97 -6.55 7.47
N ASP A 29 14.46 -7.13 8.56
CA ASP A 29 14.42 -8.59 8.74
C ASP A 29 13.45 -9.23 7.74
N CYS A 30 12.27 -8.66 7.54
CA CYS A 30 11.34 -9.11 6.51
C CYS A 30 11.98 -9.00 5.11
N PHE A 31 12.70 -7.91 4.83
CA PHE A 31 13.39 -7.72 3.57
C PHE A 31 14.43 -8.83 3.30
N LYS A 32 15.20 -9.22 4.30
CA LYS A 32 16.25 -10.24 4.17
C LYS A 32 15.68 -11.67 4.11
N LEU A 33 14.68 -11.97 4.95
CA LEU A 33 14.26 -13.34 5.20
C LEU A 33 13.06 -13.78 4.35
N ARG A 34 12.26 -12.84 3.82
CA ARG A 34 10.98 -13.11 3.14
C ARG A 34 10.90 -12.63 1.69
N LEU A 35 12.06 -12.51 1.04
CA LEU A 35 12.15 -12.02 -0.35
C LEU A 35 11.22 -12.78 -1.31
N ARG A 36 11.14 -14.10 -1.18
CA ARG A 36 10.32 -14.94 -2.05
C ARG A 36 8.84 -14.63 -1.94
N GLU A 37 8.34 -14.48 -0.72
CA GLU A 37 6.94 -14.14 -0.45
C GLU A 37 6.60 -12.77 -1.02
N PHE A 38 7.49 -11.79 -0.85
CA PHE A 38 7.30 -10.44 -1.37
C PHE A 38 7.35 -10.39 -2.90
N LEU A 39 8.24 -11.13 -3.55
CA LEU A 39 8.25 -11.24 -5.02
C LEU A 39 6.97 -11.88 -5.55
N ASN A 40 6.47 -12.94 -4.90
CA ASN A 40 5.19 -13.55 -5.27
C ASN A 40 4.02 -12.55 -5.15
N LEU A 41 3.98 -11.76 -4.07
CA LEU A 41 2.99 -10.69 -3.91
C LEU A 41 3.11 -9.66 -5.03
N GLY A 42 4.34 -9.24 -5.36
CA GLY A 42 4.60 -8.28 -6.43
C GLY A 42 4.10 -8.76 -7.80
N VAL A 43 4.33 -10.03 -8.14
CA VAL A 43 3.81 -10.61 -9.38
C VAL A 43 2.28 -10.60 -9.40
N ILE A 44 1.60 -10.98 -8.31
CA ILE A 44 0.14 -10.96 -8.24
C ILE A 44 -0.40 -9.52 -8.36
N ILE A 45 0.24 -8.56 -7.70
CA ILE A 45 -0.13 -7.15 -7.79
C ILE A 45 0.06 -6.65 -9.23
N LEU A 46 1.21 -6.93 -9.87
CA LEU A 46 1.44 -6.56 -11.27
C LEU A 46 0.36 -7.12 -12.18
N LEU A 47 0.04 -8.43 -12.07
CA LEU A 47 -1.01 -9.05 -12.88
C LEU A 47 -2.36 -8.36 -12.71
N SER A 48 -2.69 -7.92 -11.51
CA SER A 48 -3.94 -7.18 -11.24
C SER A 48 -3.92 -5.76 -11.81
N MET A 49 -2.73 -5.15 -11.94
CA MET A 49 -2.54 -3.80 -12.49
C MET A 49 -2.44 -3.78 -14.02
N LEU A 50 -2.19 -4.93 -14.69
CA LEU A 50 -1.99 -4.99 -16.14
C LEU A 50 -3.11 -4.32 -16.94
N PRO A 51 -4.42 -4.49 -16.65
CA PRO A 51 -5.47 -3.79 -17.40
C PRO A 51 -5.36 -2.27 -17.34
N ILE A 52 -5.07 -1.72 -16.16
CA ILE A 52 -4.87 -0.27 -15.96
C ILE A 52 -3.62 0.19 -16.72
N LEU A 53 -2.50 -0.54 -16.58
CA LEU A 53 -1.27 -0.23 -17.30
C LEU A 53 -1.47 -0.25 -18.82
N THR A 54 -2.24 -1.21 -19.34
CA THR A 54 -2.57 -1.27 -20.78
C THR A 54 -3.35 -0.05 -21.23
N ILE A 55 -4.37 0.38 -20.46
CA ILE A 55 -5.13 1.60 -20.75
C ILE A 55 -4.21 2.82 -20.72
N CYS A 56 -3.30 2.91 -19.73
CA CYS A 56 -2.33 4.01 -19.65
C CYS A 56 -1.39 4.05 -20.85
N VAL A 57 -0.91 2.91 -21.36
CA VAL A 57 -0.08 2.86 -22.58
C VAL A 57 -0.86 3.38 -23.80
N ILE A 58 -2.11 2.90 -23.98
CA ILE A 58 -2.97 3.34 -25.08
C ILE A 58 -3.23 4.85 -24.96
N ARG A 59 -3.61 5.32 -23.78
CA ARG A 59 -3.82 6.74 -23.47
C ARG A 59 -2.61 7.59 -23.83
N ASP A 60 -1.42 7.21 -23.35
CA ASP A 60 -0.21 8.00 -23.57
C ASP A 60 0.13 8.11 -25.07
N ASN A 61 -0.07 7.03 -25.85
CA ASN A 61 0.13 7.06 -27.30
C ASN A 61 -0.91 7.95 -28.02
N LEU A 62 -2.19 7.86 -27.63
CA LEU A 62 -3.25 8.69 -28.21
C LEU A 62 -3.07 10.19 -27.86
N ILE A 63 -2.62 10.50 -26.64
CA ILE A 63 -2.30 11.86 -26.23
C ILE A 63 -1.11 12.40 -27.05
N ALA A 64 -0.08 11.58 -27.22
CA ALA A 64 1.08 11.96 -28.05
C ALA A 64 0.65 12.25 -29.50
N ASP A 65 -0.18 11.40 -30.08
CA ASP A 65 -0.72 11.64 -31.45
C ASP A 65 -1.57 12.92 -31.52
N ALA A 66 -2.44 13.15 -30.53
CA ALA A 66 -3.26 14.37 -30.46
C ALA A 66 -2.42 15.64 -30.37
N ILE A 67 -1.32 15.63 -29.61
CA ILE A 67 -0.48 16.82 -29.42
C ILE A 67 0.46 17.04 -30.63
N TYR A 68 1.15 16.00 -31.09
CA TYR A 68 2.25 16.14 -32.07
C TYR A 68 1.73 16.13 -33.52
N ASN A 69 0.76 15.28 -33.84
CA ASN A 69 0.28 15.09 -35.23
C ASN A 69 -0.95 15.96 -35.53
N THR A 70 -1.95 15.96 -34.65
CA THR A 70 -3.18 16.73 -34.90
C THR A 70 -3.17 18.14 -34.30
N LYS A 71 -2.21 18.43 -33.39
CA LYS A 71 -2.09 19.68 -32.63
C LYS A 71 -3.40 20.11 -31.94
N ASN A 72 -4.16 19.13 -31.49
CA ASN A 72 -5.45 19.34 -30.84
C ASN A 72 -5.32 19.04 -29.32
N ILE A 73 -5.02 20.09 -28.55
CA ILE A 73 -4.84 19.99 -27.10
C ILE A 73 -6.15 19.61 -26.37
N GLU A 74 -7.29 20.07 -26.88
CA GLU A 74 -8.58 19.73 -26.28
C GLU A 74 -8.88 18.24 -26.39
N SER A 75 -8.59 17.63 -27.54
CA SER A 75 -8.77 16.18 -27.71
C SER A 75 -7.84 15.38 -26.76
N ALA A 76 -6.63 15.85 -26.51
CA ALA A 76 -5.72 15.22 -25.53
C ALA A 76 -6.31 15.21 -24.10
N GLY A 77 -6.97 16.32 -23.70
CA GLY A 77 -7.69 16.41 -22.44
C GLY A 77 -8.86 15.43 -22.34
N TYR A 78 -9.68 15.32 -23.40
CA TYR A 78 -10.78 14.35 -23.43
C TYR A 78 -10.29 12.90 -23.38
N ILE A 79 -9.19 12.56 -24.06
CA ILE A 79 -8.58 11.24 -24.04
C ILE A 79 -8.13 10.90 -22.62
N LEU A 80 -7.49 11.84 -21.91
CA LEU A 80 -7.06 11.65 -20.51
C LEU A 80 -8.26 11.29 -19.62
N LEU A 81 -9.30 12.14 -19.62
CA LEU A 81 -10.48 11.93 -18.78
C LEU A 81 -11.24 10.65 -19.12
N LEU A 82 -11.34 10.30 -20.40
CA LEU A 82 -12.00 9.06 -20.82
C LEU A 82 -11.23 7.83 -20.31
N ALA A 83 -9.89 7.84 -20.43
CA ALA A 83 -9.05 6.77 -19.93
C ALA A 83 -9.18 6.61 -18.41
N ASP A 84 -9.16 7.72 -17.66
CA ASP A 84 -9.32 7.68 -16.21
C ASP A 84 -10.71 7.17 -15.80
N ALA A 85 -11.78 7.60 -16.50
CA ALA A 85 -13.13 7.10 -16.24
C ALA A 85 -13.24 5.57 -16.47
N ILE A 86 -12.61 5.05 -17.53
CA ILE A 86 -12.53 3.60 -17.79
C ILE A 86 -11.72 2.88 -16.70
N CYS A 87 -10.67 3.51 -16.18
CA CYS A 87 -9.84 2.93 -15.13
C CYS A 87 -10.59 2.81 -13.78
N ILE A 88 -11.60 3.66 -13.48
CA ILE A 88 -12.31 3.60 -12.18
C ILE A 88 -12.78 2.18 -11.84
N PRO A 89 -13.61 1.50 -12.65
CA PRO A 89 -14.03 0.14 -12.33
C PRO A 89 -12.88 -0.87 -12.36
N MET A 90 -11.81 -0.62 -13.12
CA MET A 90 -10.64 -1.51 -13.17
C MET A 90 -9.87 -1.53 -11.85
N TYR A 91 -9.97 -0.50 -11.00
CA TYR A 91 -9.37 -0.49 -9.66
C TYR A 91 -9.91 -1.59 -8.73
N LEU A 92 -11.00 -2.27 -9.09
CA LEU A 92 -11.47 -3.45 -8.35
C LEU A 92 -10.48 -4.63 -8.45
N LEU A 93 -9.73 -4.75 -9.56
CA LEU A 93 -8.75 -5.84 -9.72
C LEU A 93 -7.57 -5.70 -8.74
N PRO A 94 -6.87 -4.56 -8.67
CA PRO A 94 -5.88 -4.35 -7.61
C PRO A 94 -6.48 -4.40 -6.20
N ALA A 95 -7.73 -3.98 -5.98
CA ALA A 95 -8.36 -4.14 -4.67
C ALA A 95 -8.40 -5.59 -4.20
N VAL A 96 -8.68 -6.56 -5.11
CA VAL A 96 -8.59 -8.01 -4.82
C VAL A 96 -7.17 -8.39 -4.42
N ALA A 97 -6.18 -8.02 -5.24
CA ALA A 97 -4.79 -8.37 -5.01
C ALA A 97 -4.24 -7.79 -3.70
N PHE A 98 -4.50 -6.50 -3.44
CA PHE A 98 -4.05 -5.85 -2.22
C PHE A 98 -4.75 -6.36 -0.97
N SER A 99 -6.04 -6.73 -1.03
CA SER A 99 -6.74 -7.32 0.12
C SER A 99 -6.11 -8.63 0.57
N GLY A 100 -5.70 -9.48 -0.37
CA GLY A 100 -4.92 -10.70 -0.09
C GLY A 100 -3.50 -10.39 0.37
N ALA A 101 -2.80 -9.48 -0.32
CA ALA A 101 -1.42 -9.11 -0.01
C ALA A 101 -1.27 -8.55 1.40
N PHE A 102 -2.12 -7.63 1.82
CA PHE A 102 -2.05 -7.04 3.16
C PHE A 102 -2.30 -8.07 4.27
N ARG A 103 -3.09 -9.12 4.03
CA ARG A 103 -3.24 -10.22 5.00
C ARG A 103 -1.95 -11.00 5.16
N VAL A 104 -1.28 -11.34 4.05
CA VAL A 104 0.02 -12.02 4.06
C VAL A 104 1.07 -11.14 4.73
N ILE A 105 1.14 -9.85 4.38
CA ILE A 105 2.05 -8.87 4.99
C ILE A 105 1.82 -8.76 6.50
N LYS A 106 0.55 -8.72 6.94
CA LYS A 106 0.21 -8.71 8.37
C LYS A 106 0.77 -9.93 9.09
N ASN A 107 0.54 -11.13 8.55
CA ASN A 107 0.99 -12.37 9.18
C ASN A 107 2.53 -12.41 9.26
N ILE A 108 3.23 -11.97 8.20
CA ILE A 108 4.69 -11.82 8.20
C ILE A 108 5.14 -10.83 9.28
N ALA A 109 4.55 -9.64 9.32
CA ALA A 109 4.90 -8.58 10.25
C ALA A 109 4.58 -8.93 11.72
N TRP A 110 3.61 -9.80 11.98
CA TRP A 110 3.25 -10.24 13.31
C TRP A 110 4.03 -11.48 13.77
N GLY A 111 4.90 -12.04 12.90
CA GLY A 111 5.64 -13.26 13.19
C GLY A 111 4.77 -14.53 13.19
N ASP A 112 3.55 -14.44 12.65
CA ASP A 112 2.65 -15.58 12.52
C ASP A 112 3.17 -16.55 11.43
N PHE A 113 2.80 -17.83 11.53
CA PHE A 113 3.08 -18.79 10.45
C PHE A 113 2.34 -18.37 9.17
N VAL A 114 3.08 -18.32 8.05
CA VAL A 114 2.53 -17.88 6.77
C VAL A 114 2.28 -19.07 5.86
N PHE A 115 1.00 -19.32 5.57
CA PHE A 115 0.54 -20.22 4.52
C PHE A 115 0.10 -19.38 3.32
N PHE A 116 1.05 -18.94 2.49
CA PHE A 116 0.88 -17.91 1.47
C PHE A 116 -0.46 -17.96 0.73
N TYR A 117 -0.81 -19.11 0.14
CA TYR A 117 -2.03 -19.24 -0.65
C TYR A 117 -3.32 -19.17 0.18
N SER A 118 -3.33 -19.83 1.35
CA SER A 118 -4.47 -19.80 2.27
C SER A 118 -4.69 -18.41 2.82
N ASP A 119 -3.61 -17.77 3.32
CA ASP A 119 -3.66 -16.44 3.91
C ASP A 119 -4.08 -15.38 2.88
N PHE A 120 -3.58 -15.50 1.65
CA PHE A 120 -3.96 -14.61 0.55
C PHE A 120 -5.46 -14.73 0.23
N LYS A 121 -5.98 -15.95 0.11
CA LYS A 121 -7.40 -16.21 -0.13
C LYS A 121 -8.28 -15.70 1.01
N ASP A 122 -7.89 -15.95 2.26
CA ASP A 122 -8.59 -15.47 3.44
C ASP A 122 -8.56 -13.93 3.51
N GLY A 123 -7.46 -13.32 3.11
CA GLY A 123 -7.35 -11.86 2.99
C GLY A 123 -8.38 -11.29 2.02
N ILE A 124 -8.53 -11.89 0.85
CA ILE A 124 -9.58 -11.49 -0.11
C ILE A 124 -10.96 -11.62 0.53
N ARG A 125 -11.25 -12.77 1.13
CA ARG A 125 -12.58 -13.03 1.71
C ARG A 125 -12.97 -12.04 2.82
N LEU A 126 -12.00 -11.67 3.66
CA LEU A 126 -12.23 -10.82 4.83
C LEU A 126 -12.22 -9.34 4.49
N ASN A 127 -11.29 -8.91 3.64
CA ASN A 127 -10.96 -7.49 3.50
C ASN A 127 -11.48 -6.87 2.19
N PHE A 128 -11.93 -7.68 1.22
CA PHE A 128 -12.30 -7.20 -0.12
C PHE A 128 -13.25 -6.00 -0.12
N LYS A 129 -14.26 -5.98 0.75
CA LYS A 129 -15.25 -4.88 0.79
C LYS A 129 -14.60 -3.53 1.10
N ILE A 130 -13.73 -3.48 2.12
CA ILE A 130 -13.06 -2.23 2.51
C ILE A 130 -12.09 -1.80 1.42
N PHE A 131 -11.29 -2.74 0.89
CA PHE A 131 -10.33 -2.46 -0.17
C PHE A 131 -11.03 -1.99 -1.45
N SER A 132 -12.11 -2.64 -1.87
CA SER A 132 -12.87 -2.25 -3.07
C SER A 132 -13.38 -0.83 -2.99
N VAL A 133 -14.01 -0.45 -1.88
CA VAL A 133 -14.49 0.94 -1.71
C VAL A 133 -13.33 1.91 -1.69
N THR A 134 -12.24 1.60 -0.97
CA THR A 134 -11.07 2.48 -0.91
C THR A 134 -10.42 2.66 -2.28
N PHE A 135 -10.23 1.58 -3.05
CA PHE A 135 -9.61 1.65 -4.38
C PHE A 135 -10.51 2.35 -5.41
N LEU A 136 -11.82 2.16 -5.35
CA LEU A 136 -12.75 2.93 -6.19
C LEU A 136 -12.69 4.43 -5.87
N LEU A 137 -12.59 4.79 -4.60
CA LEU A 137 -12.41 6.18 -4.19
C LEU A 137 -11.07 6.75 -4.66
N ILE A 138 -9.99 5.95 -4.62
CA ILE A 138 -8.68 6.36 -5.17
C ILE A 138 -8.81 6.63 -6.67
N GLY A 139 -9.37 5.70 -7.45
CA GLY A 139 -9.58 5.89 -8.88
C GLY A 139 -10.45 7.10 -9.21
N THR A 140 -11.54 7.30 -8.48
CA THR A 140 -12.39 8.47 -8.60
C THR A 140 -11.64 9.76 -8.24
N GLY A 141 -10.79 9.70 -7.20
CA GLY A 141 -9.95 10.84 -6.78
C GLY A 141 -8.96 11.25 -7.86
N ILE A 142 -8.30 10.28 -8.52
CA ILE A 142 -7.39 10.55 -9.65
C ILE A 142 -8.15 11.25 -10.78
N PHE A 143 -9.31 10.71 -11.19
CA PHE A 143 -10.15 11.33 -12.20
C PHE A 143 -10.51 12.79 -11.85
N PHE A 144 -10.88 13.07 -10.59
CA PHE A 144 -11.21 14.43 -10.17
C PHE A 144 -10.00 15.35 -10.14
N VAL A 145 -8.81 14.86 -9.79
CA VAL A 145 -7.57 15.65 -9.86
C VAL A 145 -7.30 16.06 -11.30
N ASP A 146 -7.32 15.11 -12.25
CA ASP A 146 -7.04 15.38 -13.65
C ASP A 146 -8.13 16.26 -14.28
N PHE A 147 -9.41 16.03 -13.96
CA PHE A 147 -10.51 16.89 -14.37
C PHE A 147 -10.33 18.34 -13.90
N THR A 148 -10.00 18.56 -12.63
CA THR A 148 -9.80 19.92 -12.10
C THR A 148 -8.55 20.57 -12.66
N MET A 149 -7.47 19.81 -12.92
CA MET A 149 -6.27 20.33 -13.58
C MET A 149 -6.56 20.83 -15.01
N LEU A 150 -7.41 20.14 -15.75
CA LEU A 150 -7.79 20.53 -17.12
C LEU A 150 -8.71 21.77 -17.15
N GLN A 151 -9.61 21.90 -16.16
CA GLN A 151 -10.59 23.01 -16.11
C GLN A 151 -10.01 24.29 -15.49
N SER A 152 -8.94 24.18 -14.67
CA SER A 152 -8.41 25.34 -13.96
C SER A 152 -7.59 26.26 -14.87
N GLY A 153 -8.03 27.51 -15.03
CA GLY A 153 -7.29 28.54 -15.77
C GLY A 153 -6.07 29.10 -15.02
N ALA A 154 -6.08 29.04 -13.68
CA ALA A 154 -5.02 29.56 -12.83
C ALA A 154 -4.07 28.45 -12.37
N GLU A 155 -2.76 28.62 -12.57
CA GLU A 155 -1.73 27.64 -12.20
C GLU A 155 -1.77 27.21 -10.71
N ILE A 156 -2.05 28.16 -9.81
CA ILE A 156 -2.16 27.89 -8.37
C ILE A 156 -3.33 26.93 -8.06
N LEU A 157 -4.45 27.06 -8.76
CA LEU A 157 -5.62 26.22 -8.55
C LEU A 157 -5.39 24.77 -8.98
N LYS A 158 -4.49 24.53 -9.93
CA LYS A 158 -4.12 23.16 -10.37
C LYS A 158 -3.43 22.36 -9.27
N GLY A 159 -2.63 23.01 -8.43
CA GLY A 159 -1.90 22.34 -7.32
C GLY A 159 -2.78 21.94 -6.13
N ILE A 160 -3.92 22.58 -5.92
CA ILE A 160 -4.78 22.34 -4.75
C ILE A 160 -5.33 20.91 -4.68
N PRO A 161 -5.94 20.34 -5.75
CA PRO A 161 -6.47 18.98 -5.71
C PRO A 161 -5.38 17.93 -5.47
N LEU A 162 -4.22 18.09 -6.10
CA LEU A 162 -3.07 17.23 -5.90
C LEU A 162 -2.58 17.31 -4.44
N GLY A 163 -2.41 18.52 -3.90
CA GLY A 163 -2.01 18.75 -2.52
C GLY A 163 -2.98 18.11 -1.52
N LEU A 164 -4.28 18.29 -1.71
CA LEU A 164 -5.31 17.66 -0.86
C LEU A 164 -5.28 16.13 -0.96
N SER A 165 -5.05 15.60 -2.15
CA SER A 165 -4.94 14.15 -2.35
C SER A 165 -3.77 13.55 -1.58
N VAL A 166 -2.61 14.20 -1.60
CA VAL A 166 -1.38 13.72 -0.94
C VAL A 166 -1.43 13.95 0.58
N LEU A 167 -1.91 15.12 1.01
CA LEU A 167 -1.83 15.53 2.42
C LEU A 167 -3.01 15.03 3.26
N LEU A 168 -4.15 14.71 2.64
CA LEU A 168 -5.35 14.33 3.37
C LEU A 168 -5.91 12.99 2.91
N PHE A 169 -6.22 12.85 1.61
CA PHE A 169 -6.94 11.67 1.12
C PHE A 169 -6.10 10.38 1.22
N MET A 170 -4.87 10.39 0.72
CA MET A 170 -3.99 9.22 0.74
C MET A 170 -3.61 8.75 2.16
N PRO A 171 -3.21 9.63 3.11
CA PRO A 171 -2.96 9.21 4.50
C PRO A 171 -4.17 8.52 5.14
N ILE A 172 -5.37 9.07 4.93
CA ILE A 172 -6.61 8.48 5.46
C ILE A 172 -6.88 7.12 4.80
N ALA A 173 -6.72 6.99 3.47
CA ALA A 173 -6.91 5.74 2.76
C ALA A 173 -5.94 4.65 3.27
N ILE A 174 -4.66 4.98 3.51
CA ILE A 174 -3.68 4.07 4.09
C ILE A 174 -4.15 3.57 5.46
N LEU A 175 -4.58 4.48 6.34
CA LEU A 175 -5.07 4.11 7.67
C LEU A 175 -6.34 3.25 7.61
N VAL A 176 -7.26 3.49 6.66
CA VAL A 176 -8.44 2.65 6.43
C VAL A 176 -8.02 1.24 6.01
N ILE A 177 -7.07 1.10 5.08
CA ILE A 177 -6.54 -0.18 4.60
C ILE A 177 -5.89 -0.97 5.75
N VAL A 178 -5.01 -0.34 6.53
CA VAL A 178 -4.34 -0.99 7.66
C VAL A 178 -5.34 -1.46 8.72
N GLN A 179 -6.29 -0.61 9.09
CA GLN A 179 -7.35 -0.99 10.04
C GLN A 179 -8.23 -2.12 9.51
N GLY A 180 -8.63 -2.06 8.23
CA GLY A 180 -9.40 -3.11 7.59
C GLY A 180 -8.69 -4.46 7.56
N THR A 181 -7.35 -4.46 7.55
CA THR A 181 -6.54 -5.68 7.61
C THR A 181 -6.45 -6.27 9.03
N ILE A 182 -6.46 -5.41 10.04
CA ILE A 182 -6.30 -5.82 11.44
C ILE A 182 -7.64 -6.15 12.09
N TYR A 183 -8.65 -5.30 11.87
CA TYR A 183 -9.96 -5.39 12.53
C TYR A 183 -11.08 -5.71 11.54
N ASN A 184 -12.11 -6.38 12.03
CA ASN A 184 -13.34 -6.61 11.26
C ASN A 184 -14.29 -5.41 11.40
N LEU A 185 -13.96 -4.31 10.71
CA LEU A 185 -14.74 -3.06 10.75
C LEU A 185 -15.56 -2.88 9.47
N SER A 186 -16.67 -2.15 9.59
CA SER A 186 -17.33 -1.59 8.42
C SER A 186 -16.48 -0.46 7.82
N PHE A 187 -16.64 -0.17 6.51
CA PHE A 187 -15.90 0.91 5.85
C PHE A 187 -16.06 2.27 6.57
N PHE A 188 -17.28 2.64 6.94
CA PHE A 188 -17.53 3.91 7.66
C PHE A 188 -16.94 3.92 9.06
N GLY A 189 -16.92 2.78 9.75
CA GLY A 189 -16.24 2.63 11.04
C GLY A 189 -14.73 2.83 10.91
N ALA A 190 -14.11 2.18 9.92
CA ALA A 190 -12.70 2.34 9.63
C ALA A 190 -12.36 3.79 9.21
N LEU A 191 -13.21 4.43 8.41
CA LEU A 191 -13.02 5.81 7.97
C LEU A 191 -13.08 6.80 9.15
N LYS A 192 -14.08 6.66 10.04
CA LYS A 192 -14.19 7.50 11.24
C LYS A 192 -12.97 7.37 12.14
N ASN A 193 -12.51 6.14 12.36
CA ASN A 193 -11.31 5.89 13.15
C ASN A 193 -10.05 6.40 12.43
N ALA A 194 -9.96 6.28 11.10
CA ALA A 194 -8.83 6.78 10.32
C ALA A 194 -8.70 8.31 10.41
N LEU A 195 -9.82 9.04 10.38
CA LEU A 195 -9.83 10.49 10.57
C LEU A 195 -9.32 10.88 11.97
N TYR A 196 -9.74 10.16 13.02
CA TYR A 196 -9.24 10.37 14.36
C TYR A 196 -7.75 10.08 14.47
N LEU A 197 -7.29 8.93 13.95
CA LEU A 197 -5.88 8.53 13.98
C LEU A 197 -5.00 9.48 13.16
N PHE A 198 -5.49 9.94 12.00
CA PHE A 198 -4.80 10.93 11.19
C PHE A 198 -4.57 12.21 11.98
N SER A 199 -5.57 12.72 12.70
CA SER A 199 -5.42 13.94 13.53
C SER A 199 -4.37 13.80 14.64
N ARG A 200 -4.08 12.58 15.10
CA ARG A 200 -3.08 12.28 16.13
C ARG A 200 -1.70 11.92 15.56
N GLY A 201 -1.66 11.44 14.32
CA GLY A 201 -0.44 10.96 13.65
C GLY A 201 -0.23 11.60 12.27
N VAL A 202 -0.41 12.92 12.14
CA VAL A 202 -0.35 13.64 10.85
C VAL A 202 1.00 13.41 10.16
N ILE A 203 2.12 13.68 10.86
CA ILE A 203 3.46 13.62 10.26
C ILE A 203 3.77 12.22 9.71
N PRO A 204 3.72 11.12 10.49
CA PRO A 204 4.02 9.79 9.97
C PRO A 204 3.05 9.36 8.87
N SER A 205 1.78 9.77 8.93
CA SER A 205 0.79 9.44 7.90
C SER A 205 1.08 10.16 6.58
N VAL A 206 1.48 11.43 6.63
CA VAL A 206 1.84 12.21 5.42
C VAL A 206 3.16 11.68 4.83
N VAL A 207 4.16 11.38 5.66
CA VAL A 207 5.42 10.75 5.17
C VAL A 207 5.12 9.42 4.47
N ALA A 208 4.28 8.58 5.04
CA ALA A 208 3.84 7.33 4.42
C ALA A 208 3.15 7.60 3.07
N SER A 209 2.28 8.62 2.99
CA SER A 209 1.63 9.02 1.75
C SER A 209 2.62 9.47 0.67
N VAL A 210 3.62 10.28 1.03
CA VAL A 210 4.67 10.71 0.09
C VAL A 210 5.44 9.53 -0.48
N VAL A 211 5.74 8.52 0.34
CA VAL A 211 6.43 7.30 -0.13
C VAL A 211 5.59 6.54 -1.18
N THR A 212 4.26 6.58 -1.09
CA THR A 212 3.41 5.95 -2.11
C THR A 212 3.47 6.63 -3.47
N LEU A 213 3.96 7.88 -3.54
CA LEU A 213 4.13 8.63 -4.78
C LEU A 213 5.45 8.33 -5.50
N ALA A 214 6.32 7.48 -4.94
CA ALA A 214 7.58 7.12 -5.62
C ALA A 214 7.42 6.71 -7.09
N PRO A 215 6.35 5.99 -7.52
CA PRO A 215 6.12 5.69 -8.93
C PRO A 215 5.93 6.92 -9.81
N ALA A 216 5.49 8.05 -9.25
CA ALA A 216 5.33 9.29 -10.02
C ALA A 216 6.67 9.81 -10.58
N LEU A 217 7.81 9.42 -10.00
CA LEU A 217 9.12 9.75 -10.54
C LEU A 217 9.34 9.14 -11.93
N PHE A 218 8.68 8.03 -12.26
CA PHE A 218 8.77 7.44 -13.59
C PHE A 218 8.01 8.23 -14.65
N LEU A 219 7.12 9.16 -14.28
CA LEU A 219 6.43 10.06 -15.22
C LEU A 219 7.41 11.04 -15.92
N ILE A 220 8.60 11.25 -15.34
CA ILE A 220 9.66 12.08 -15.92
C ILE A 220 10.26 11.39 -17.15
N ILE A 221 10.14 10.07 -17.28
CA ILE A 221 10.66 9.31 -18.41
C ILE A 221 9.76 9.58 -19.63
N SER A 222 10.34 10.18 -20.67
CA SER A 222 9.64 10.54 -21.90
C SER A 222 9.31 9.32 -22.78
N ASP A 223 10.18 8.29 -22.76
CA ASP A 223 9.93 7.06 -23.51
C ASP A 223 8.86 6.21 -22.83
N THR A 224 7.74 6.03 -23.55
CA THR A 224 6.57 5.29 -23.01
C THR A 224 6.90 3.84 -22.67
N VAL A 225 7.71 3.15 -23.48
CA VAL A 225 8.05 1.75 -23.25
C VAL A 225 8.94 1.61 -22.00
N VAL A 226 10.00 2.42 -21.93
CA VAL A 226 10.92 2.43 -20.78
C VAL A 226 10.17 2.77 -19.49
N LYS A 227 9.29 3.78 -19.52
CA LYS A 227 8.45 4.17 -18.39
C LYS A 227 7.61 3.00 -17.85
N HIS A 228 6.92 2.26 -18.72
CA HIS A 228 6.06 1.17 -18.30
C HIS A 228 6.86 -0.08 -17.86
N ILE A 229 8.04 -0.32 -18.43
CA ILE A 229 8.96 -1.35 -17.93
C ILE A 229 9.41 -0.99 -16.49
N CYS A 230 9.84 0.24 -16.24
CA CYS A 230 10.24 0.69 -14.91
C CYS A 230 9.10 0.59 -13.90
N LEU A 231 7.88 0.98 -14.27
CA LEU A 231 6.68 0.84 -13.44
C LEU A 231 6.38 -0.64 -13.14
N SER A 232 6.49 -1.53 -14.12
CA SER A 232 6.27 -2.96 -13.94
C SER A 232 7.29 -3.57 -12.97
N LEU A 233 8.57 -3.21 -13.10
CA LEU A 233 9.61 -3.64 -12.16
C LEU A 233 9.37 -3.09 -10.74
N TYR A 234 8.92 -1.83 -10.63
CA TYR A 234 8.55 -1.26 -9.36
C TYR A 234 7.42 -2.05 -8.69
N PHE A 235 6.37 -2.42 -9.41
CA PHE A 235 5.25 -3.19 -8.88
C PHE A 235 5.67 -4.58 -8.39
N VAL A 236 6.61 -5.23 -9.08
CA VAL A 236 7.09 -6.57 -8.67
C VAL A 236 8.03 -6.50 -7.48
N ILE A 237 8.96 -5.55 -7.47
CA ILE A 237 10.07 -5.55 -6.51
C ILE A 237 9.79 -4.59 -5.34
N ALA A 238 9.51 -3.31 -5.64
CA ALA A 238 9.47 -2.28 -4.61
C ALA A 238 8.12 -2.15 -3.90
N LEU A 239 7.01 -2.24 -4.64
CA LEU A 239 5.68 -1.98 -4.10
C LEU A 239 5.29 -2.89 -2.93
N PRO A 240 5.58 -4.22 -2.93
CA PRO A 240 5.27 -5.06 -1.76
C PRO A 240 6.00 -4.60 -0.49
N TYR A 241 7.23 -4.10 -0.60
CA TYR A 241 7.97 -3.55 0.54
C TYR A 241 7.45 -2.18 0.96
N VAL A 242 6.99 -1.36 0.01
CA VAL A 242 6.26 -0.13 0.34
C VAL A 242 5.00 -0.47 1.13
N CYS A 243 4.23 -1.48 0.71
CA CYS A 243 3.05 -1.95 1.45
C CYS A 243 3.40 -2.43 2.87
N LEU A 244 4.52 -3.15 3.05
CA LEU A 244 5.03 -3.51 4.36
C LEU A 244 5.33 -2.27 5.20
N GLY A 245 6.06 -1.29 4.65
CA GLY A 245 6.36 -0.03 5.34
C GLY A 245 5.10 0.72 5.76
N LEU A 246 4.11 0.84 4.87
CA LEU A 246 2.81 1.45 5.16
C LEU A 246 2.07 0.72 6.28
N PHE A 247 2.08 -0.62 6.25
CA PHE A 247 1.48 -1.44 7.29
C PHE A 247 2.15 -1.21 8.64
N LEU A 248 3.49 -1.21 8.69
CA LEU A 248 4.25 -1.00 9.93
C LEU A 248 4.07 0.40 10.52
N VAL A 249 4.04 1.45 9.66
CA VAL A 249 3.73 2.83 10.09
C VAL A 249 2.30 2.91 10.65
N GLY A 250 1.33 2.31 9.95
CA GLY A 250 -0.05 2.26 10.42
C GLY A 250 -0.18 1.53 11.76
N CYS A 251 0.52 0.39 11.94
CA CYS A 251 0.58 -0.31 13.23
C CYS A 251 1.17 0.57 14.33
N ALA A 252 2.25 1.31 14.06
CA ALA A 252 2.85 2.20 15.06
C ALA A 252 1.88 3.30 15.52
N ILE A 253 1.11 3.88 14.60
CA ILE A 253 0.09 4.88 14.93
C ILE A 253 -1.05 4.25 15.74
N LEU A 254 -1.51 3.05 15.33
CA LEU A 254 -2.57 2.32 16.02
C LEU A 254 -2.13 1.92 17.43
N ASP A 255 -0.93 1.38 17.60
CA ASP A 255 -0.41 0.95 18.89
C ASP A 255 -0.35 2.12 19.87
N LYS A 256 0.07 3.29 19.41
CA LYS A 256 0.20 4.49 20.25
C LYS A 256 -1.14 5.11 20.66
N HIS A 257 -2.14 5.10 19.78
CA HIS A 257 -3.34 5.94 19.95
C HIS A 257 -4.65 5.16 20.06
N TYR A 258 -4.66 3.88 19.74
CA TYR A 258 -5.88 3.07 19.73
C TYR A 258 -5.70 1.74 20.49
N ASN A 259 -4.68 0.93 20.10
CA ASN A 259 -4.48 -0.40 20.68
C ASN A 259 -4.14 -0.36 22.16
N SER A 260 -3.32 0.60 22.59
CA SER A 260 -2.98 0.78 24.01
C SER A 260 -4.21 0.96 24.92
N ILE A 261 -5.34 1.42 24.36
CA ILE A 261 -6.57 1.67 25.11
C ILE A 261 -7.58 0.53 24.94
N TYR A 262 -7.78 0.06 23.70
CA TYR A 262 -8.89 -0.84 23.35
C TYR A 262 -8.46 -2.28 23.07
N HIS A 263 -7.19 -2.51 22.72
CA HIS A 263 -6.66 -3.81 22.29
C HIS A 263 -5.21 -4.03 22.77
N PRO A 264 -4.96 -4.00 24.09
CA PRO A 264 -3.60 -4.09 24.63
C PRO A 264 -2.89 -5.40 24.24
N GLU A 265 -3.65 -6.46 23.94
CA GLU A 265 -3.14 -7.78 23.52
C GLU A 265 -2.44 -7.80 22.16
N ILE A 266 -2.65 -6.76 21.33
CA ILE A 266 -2.00 -6.66 20.01
C ILE A 266 -0.95 -5.56 19.93
N VAL A 267 -0.75 -4.80 21.01
CA VAL A 267 0.28 -3.75 21.06
C VAL A 267 1.65 -4.39 20.92
N GLY A 268 2.46 -3.85 19.99
CA GLY A 268 3.83 -4.33 19.77
C GLY A 268 3.92 -5.73 19.16
N LYS A 269 2.83 -6.31 18.67
CA LYS A 269 2.84 -7.66 18.09
C LYS A 269 3.90 -7.77 16.98
N GLY A 270 4.74 -8.80 17.06
CA GLY A 270 5.87 -9.05 16.17
C GLY A 270 7.17 -8.34 16.58
N ILE A 271 7.18 -7.56 17.66
CA ILE A 271 8.38 -6.93 18.24
C ILE A 271 8.69 -7.59 19.58
N ALA A 272 9.98 -7.68 19.93
CA ALA A 272 10.38 -8.13 21.26
C ALA A 272 9.71 -7.27 22.34
N ALA A 273 9.12 -7.92 23.35
CA ALA A 273 8.60 -7.20 24.50
C ALA A 273 9.71 -6.33 25.09
N LYS A 274 9.43 -5.06 25.34
CA LYS A 274 10.34 -4.25 26.17
C LYS A 274 10.38 -4.94 27.53
N ILE A 275 11.52 -5.52 27.87
CA ILE A 275 11.81 -5.90 29.24
C ILE A 275 11.83 -4.57 29.99
N GLU A 276 10.75 -4.23 30.71
CA GLU A 276 10.83 -3.23 31.75
C GLU A 276 11.86 -3.77 32.72
N GLU A 277 13.06 -3.16 32.73
CA GLU A 277 13.97 -3.32 33.86
C GLU A 277 13.17 -2.88 35.08
N VAL A 278 12.64 -3.88 35.80
CA VAL A 278 12.18 -3.67 37.16
C VAL A 278 13.44 -3.27 37.89
N SER A 279 13.67 -1.96 38.00
CA SER A 279 14.61 -1.40 38.94
C SER A 279 14.14 -1.85 40.31
N GLY A 280 14.67 -2.97 40.77
CA GLY A 280 14.60 -3.36 42.16
C GLY A 280 15.41 -2.33 42.93
N ASP A 281 14.76 -1.28 43.35
CA ASP A 281 15.21 -0.51 44.51
C ASP A 281 14.81 -1.33 45.75
N ASP A 282 15.74 -2.11 46.23
CA ASP A 282 15.81 -2.58 47.62
C ASP A 282 16.88 -1.79 48.38
#